data_6fa194ec8b9832982381f6c500852039
#
_entry.id   6fa194ec8b9832982381f6c500852039
#
_cell.length_a   1.000
_cell.length_b   1.000
_cell.length_c   1.000
_cell.angle_alpha   90.00
_cell.angle_beta   90.00
_cell.angle_gamma   90.00
#
_symmetry.space_group_name_H-M   'P 1'
#
loop_
_entity.id
_entity.type
_entity.pdbx_description
1 polymer ?
#
loop_
_entity_poly.entity_id
_entity_poly.type
_entity_poly.pdbx_seq_one_letter_code
_entity_poly.pdbx_strand_id
1 'polypeptide(L)'
;ICACLVGSEMCIRDRDNTKAVYIETLGNPNSDVVDIEAIAKIAHAHKIPLVVDNTFATPYLVRPIEYGADIVVHSATKFIGGHGTTIGGVIVESGKFDWEASGKFASLTEPNPSYHGVSFTKACGPAAFVTKIRAILLRDTGATISPVSSFIFLQGLETLSLRVERHVENALKVVQYLNNHPQVEKVHHPSVSTDPVQQELYKKYFPNGGGSIFTFEIKGDAQKAKDFIDNLELFSLLANVADVKSLVIHPATTTHSQCTEEELLDQGIKPNTIRLSIGTCLLYTSPSPRDMRR
;
A
#
# COMPACT_ATOMS: atom_id res chain seq x y z
N ILE A 1 -15.83 2.06 4.79
CA ILE A 1 -14.40 2.12 4.42
C ILE A 1 -14.34 2.43 2.94
N CYS A 2 -13.93 3.61 2.58
CA CYS A 2 -13.76 3.97 1.18
C CYS A 2 -12.26 3.93 0.88
N ALA A 3 -11.83 2.89 0.19
CA ALA A 3 -10.43 2.66 -0.16
C ALA A 3 -10.01 3.37 -1.46
N CYS A 4 -10.89 4.12 -2.09
CA CYS A 4 -10.64 4.79 -3.35
C CYS A 4 -10.83 6.29 -3.20
N LEU A 5 -9.75 7.01 -3.06
CA LEU A 5 -9.73 8.45 -3.04
C LEU A 5 -9.10 9.04 -4.29
N VAL A 6 -9.77 8.83 -5.40
CA VAL A 6 -9.70 9.74 -6.53
C VAL A 6 -11.01 10.53 -6.51
N GLY A 7 -10.95 11.77 -6.03
CA GLY A 7 -12.14 12.59 -5.83
C GLY A 7 -12.49 12.77 -4.34
N SER A 8 -11.68 13.54 -3.66
CA SER A 8 -11.62 13.71 -2.21
C SER A 8 -12.89 14.21 -1.50
N GLU A 9 -13.91 14.63 -2.20
CA GLU A 9 -15.08 15.26 -1.58
C GLU A 9 -16.18 14.28 -1.16
N MET A 10 -16.23 13.08 -1.73
CA MET A 10 -17.31 12.13 -1.46
C MET A 10 -17.09 11.21 -0.27
N CYS A 11 -15.85 10.96 0.12
CA CYS A 11 -15.53 9.99 1.18
C CYS A 11 -15.37 10.61 2.56
N ILE A 12 -15.19 11.92 2.68
CA ILE A 12 -15.12 12.64 3.94
C ILE A 12 -16.49 13.27 4.24
N ARG A 13 -17.57 12.50 4.12
CA ARG A 13 -18.85 12.92 4.70
C ARG A 13 -18.73 12.74 6.19
N ASP A 14 -18.53 13.84 6.90
CA ASP A 14 -18.58 13.86 8.35
C ASP A 14 -19.96 13.40 8.81
N ARG A 15 -19.97 12.24 9.45
CA ARG A 15 -21.09 11.74 10.21
C ARG A 15 -20.61 11.58 11.64
N ASP A 16 -21.49 11.80 12.61
CA ASP A 16 -21.16 11.63 14.02
C ASP A 16 -20.53 10.26 14.32
N ASN A 17 -20.88 9.26 13.54
CA ASN A 17 -20.35 7.89 13.66
C ASN A 17 -19.00 7.65 12.99
N THR A 18 -18.45 8.62 12.23
CA THR A 18 -17.13 8.47 11.60
C THR A 18 -16.05 8.40 12.69
N LYS A 19 -15.25 7.35 12.67
CA LYS A 19 -14.22 7.06 13.69
C LYS A 19 -12.79 7.25 13.20
N ALA A 20 -12.53 7.14 11.91
CA ALA A 20 -11.21 7.30 11.32
C ALA A 20 -11.32 7.62 9.83
N VAL A 21 -10.27 8.21 9.28
CA VAL A 21 -10.01 8.24 7.84
C VAL A 21 -8.93 7.20 7.57
N TYR A 22 -9.13 6.38 6.54
CA TYR A 22 -8.18 5.36 6.11
C TYR A 22 -7.79 5.62 4.66
N ILE A 23 -6.50 5.73 4.39
CA ILE A 23 -5.95 5.96 3.05
C ILE A 23 -4.74 5.06 2.78
N GLU A 24 -4.42 4.85 1.51
CA GLU A 24 -3.15 4.29 1.06
C GLU A 24 -2.19 5.40 0.66
N THR A 25 -0.89 5.25 0.91
CA THR A 25 0.14 6.20 0.48
C THR A 25 0.24 6.28 -1.04
N LEU A 26 0.16 5.12 -1.68
CA LEU A 26 0.07 4.91 -3.12
C LEU A 26 -1.12 4.02 -3.41
N GLY A 27 -2.05 4.51 -4.21
CA GLY A 27 -3.27 3.78 -4.57
C GLY A 27 -3.00 2.51 -5.37
N ASN A 28 -3.77 1.47 -5.10
CA ASN A 28 -3.75 0.23 -5.86
C ASN A 28 -5.02 0.17 -6.74
N PRO A 29 -4.91 0.05 -8.08
CA PRO A 29 -3.71 -0.39 -8.82
C PRO A 29 -2.89 0.73 -9.47
N ASN A 30 -3.34 1.98 -9.50
CA ASN A 30 -2.81 3.02 -10.39
C ASN A 30 -1.66 3.84 -9.81
N SER A 31 -1.25 3.59 -8.56
CA SER A 31 -0.17 4.32 -7.87
C SER A 31 -0.38 5.83 -7.75
N ASP A 32 -1.62 6.28 -7.66
CA ASP A 32 -1.93 7.68 -7.38
C ASP A 32 -1.41 8.07 -6.00
N VAL A 33 -0.79 9.26 -5.92
CA VAL A 33 -0.23 9.78 -4.66
C VAL A 33 -1.31 10.56 -3.92
N VAL A 34 -1.50 10.26 -2.64
CA VAL A 34 -2.47 10.93 -1.78
C VAL A 34 -1.79 12.01 -0.94
N ASP A 35 -2.42 13.18 -0.79
CA ASP A 35 -1.90 14.24 0.08
C ASP A 35 -2.20 13.93 1.55
N ILE A 36 -1.28 13.20 2.17
CA ILE A 36 -1.38 12.75 3.55
C ILE A 36 -1.56 13.92 4.51
N GLU A 37 -0.81 15.01 4.31
CA GLU A 37 -0.83 16.17 5.20
C GLU A 37 -2.16 16.92 5.14
N ALA A 38 -2.72 17.10 3.95
CA ALA A 38 -4.01 17.75 3.77
C ALA A 38 -5.13 16.92 4.41
N ILE A 39 -5.12 15.60 4.21
CA ILE A 39 -6.12 14.71 4.80
C ILE A 39 -5.97 14.62 6.33
N ALA A 40 -4.75 14.60 6.85
CA ALA A 40 -4.51 14.65 8.29
C ALA A 40 -5.12 15.90 8.93
N LYS A 41 -4.94 17.07 8.32
CA LYS A 41 -5.56 18.33 8.79
C LYS A 41 -7.07 18.24 8.85
N ILE A 42 -7.71 17.64 7.83
CA ILE A 42 -9.16 17.45 7.79
C ILE A 42 -9.60 16.46 8.88
N ALA A 43 -8.96 15.29 8.98
CA ALA A 43 -9.29 14.30 9.98
C ALA A 43 -9.19 14.86 11.42
N HIS A 44 -8.11 15.59 11.71
CA HIS A 44 -7.90 16.20 13.01
C HIS A 44 -8.90 17.33 13.32
N ALA A 45 -9.32 18.11 12.32
CA ALA A 45 -10.40 19.11 12.51
C ALA A 45 -11.72 18.46 12.98
N HIS A 46 -11.96 17.21 12.55
CA HIS A 46 -13.12 16.40 12.99
C HIS A 46 -12.82 15.50 14.20
N LYS A 47 -11.65 15.66 14.83
CA LYS A 47 -11.21 14.89 16.01
C LYS A 47 -11.22 13.38 15.78
N ILE A 48 -10.85 12.93 14.60
CA ILE A 48 -10.67 11.54 14.24
C ILE A 48 -9.25 11.28 13.75
N PRO A 49 -8.69 10.08 14.01
CA PRO A 49 -7.34 9.77 13.56
C PRO A 49 -7.28 9.50 12.07
N LEU A 50 -6.12 9.80 11.49
CA LEU A 50 -5.74 9.35 10.16
C LEU A 50 -4.94 8.05 10.26
N VAL A 51 -5.44 7.01 9.59
CA VAL A 51 -4.78 5.72 9.40
C VAL A 51 -4.24 5.64 7.98
N VAL A 52 -2.95 5.35 7.83
CA VAL A 52 -2.31 5.25 6.50
C VAL A 52 -1.77 3.85 6.28
N ASP A 53 -2.25 3.19 5.24
CA ASP A 53 -1.61 1.98 4.74
C ASP A 53 -0.39 2.38 3.90
N ASN A 54 0.78 2.11 4.44
CA ASN A 54 2.05 2.45 3.83
C ASN A 54 2.76 1.23 3.22
N THR A 55 1.99 0.23 2.85
CA THR A 55 2.52 -1.03 2.32
C THR A 55 3.34 -0.81 1.05
N PHE A 56 2.86 0.02 0.11
CA PHE A 56 3.52 0.21 -1.19
C PHE A 56 4.72 1.15 -1.14
N ALA A 57 4.68 2.17 -0.29
CA ALA A 57 5.80 3.08 -0.12
C ALA A 57 6.88 2.54 0.84
N THR A 58 6.49 1.74 1.81
CA THR A 58 7.35 1.28 2.91
C THR A 58 7.88 2.43 3.78
N PRO A 59 8.39 2.18 4.98
CA PRO A 59 8.99 3.24 5.80
C PRO A 59 10.30 3.79 5.21
N TYR A 60 10.83 3.15 4.17
CA TYR A 60 12.03 3.62 3.47
C TYR A 60 11.75 4.81 2.55
N LEU A 61 10.67 4.77 1.78
CA LEU A 61 10.33 5.85 0.84
C LEU A 61 9.55 6.98 1.52
N VAL A 62 8.54 6.63 2.34
CA VAL A 62 7.67 7.61 3.01
C VAL A 62 7.42 7.19 4.45
N ARG A 63 7.46 8.14 5.37
CA ARG A 63 7.08 7.96 6.77
C ARG A 63 5.86 8.81 7.09
N PRO A 64 4.65 8.29 6.93
CA PRO A 64 3.41 9.07 7.03
C PRO A 64 3.21 9.81 8.35
N ILE A 65 3.78 9.30 9.45
CA ILE A 65 3.75 9.96 10.77
C ILE A 65 4.40 11.36 10.74
N GLU A 66 5.38 11.58 9.87
CA GLU A 66 6.03 12.88 9.70
C GLU A 66 5.10 13.89 9.02
N TYR A 67 4.05 13.41 8.35
CA TYR A 67 3.04 14.19 7.65
C TYR A 67 1.67 14.21 8.34
N GLY A 68 1.61 13.76 9.59
CA GLY A 68 0.41 13.85 10.41
C GLY A 68 -0.43 12.59 10.51
N ALA A 69 0.00 11.46 9.96
CA ALA A 69 -0.67 10.19 10.22
C ALA A 69 -0.55 9.80 11.71
N ASP A 70 -1.65 9.30 12.27
CA ASP A 70 -1.70 8.87 13.66
C ASP A 70 -1.37 7.40 13.81
N ILE A 71 -1.82 6.62 12.86
CA ILE A 71 -1.58 5.17 12.78
C ILE A 71 -1.09 4.84 11.39
N VAL A 72 -0.04 4.04 11.31
CA VAL A 72 0.48 3.50 10.05
C VAL A 72 0.40 1.99 10.08
N VAL A 73 -0.13 1.42 9.01
CA VAL A 73 -0.19 -0.03 8.84
C VAL A 73 0.65 -0.47 7.65
N HIS A 74 1.20 -1.67 7.75
CA HIS A 74 1.92 -2.31 6.66
C HIS A 74 1.48 -3.76 6.54
N SER A 75 1.16 -4.22 5.35
CA SER A 75 1.19 -5.64 5.06
C SER A 75 2.66 -6.09 4.99
N ALA A 76 3.14 -6.70 6.08
CA ALA A 76 4.51 -7.22 6.13
C ALA A 76 4.75 -8.34 5.10
N THR A 77 3.67 -9.00 4.67
CA THR A 77 3.63 -9.97 3.57
C THR A 77 4.29 -9.45 2.29
N LYS A 78 4.22 -8.13 2.05
CA LYS A 78 4.67 -7.48 0.82
C LYS A 78 6.18 -7.14 0.89
N PHE A 79 6.56 -5.89 0.73
CA PHE A 79 7.97 -5.47 0.71
C PHE A 79 8.78 -5.85 1.96
N ILE A 80 8.17 -5.89 3.15
CA ILE A 80 8.89 -6.23 4.38
C ILE A 80 9.44 -7.64 4.28
N GLY A 81 8.59 -8.64 4.02
CA GLY A 81 9.00 -10.01 3.76
C GLY A 81 9.70 -10.19 2.42
N GLY A 82 9.17 -9.53 1.38
CA GLY A 82 9.76 -9.40 0.04
C GLY A 82 9.72 -10.64 -0.84
N HIS A 83 9.23 -11.78 -0.36
CA HIS A 83 9.29 -13.07 -1.07
C HIS A 83 7.94 -13.80 -1.14
N GLY A 84 6.87 -13.21 -0.59
CA GLY A 84 5.54 -13.84 -0.57
C GLY A 84 5.46 -15.17 0.21
N THR A 85 6.42 -15.43 1.09
CA THR A 85 6.57 -16.73 1.78
C THR A 85 5.85 -16.81 3.11
N THR A 86 5.41 -15.67 3.66
CA THR A 86 4.69 -15.62 4.94
C THR A 86 3.72 -14.44 4.98
N ILE A 87 2.67 -14.56 5.75
CA ILE A 87 1.62 -13.54 5.92
C ILE A 87 1.78 -12.88 7.28
N GLY A 88 1.70 -11.56 7.30
CA GLY A 88 1.71 -10.78 8.53
C GLY A 88 1.52 -9.29 8.29
N GLY A 89 1.37 -8.56 9.37
CA GLY A 89 1.17 -7.11 9.36
C GLY A 89 1.91 -6.43 10.49
N VAL A 90 2.08 -5.12 10.34
CA VAL A 90 2.64 -4.23 11.35
C VAL A 90 1.72 -3.04 11.54
N ILE A 91 1.47 -2.68 12.79
CA ILE A 91 0.74 -1.47 13.17
C ILE A 91 1.68 -0.60 13.97
N VAL A 92 1.82 0.66 13.57
CA VAL A 92 2.65 1.67 14.22
C VAL A 92 1.77 2.83 14.66
N GLU A 93 1.79 3.16 15.95
CA GLU A 93 1.09 4.31 16.51
C GLU A 93 2.05 5.49 16.63
N SER A 94 1.61 6.69 16.23
CA SER A 94 2.41 7.92 16.37
C SER A 94 2.57 8.36 17.83
N GLY A 95 1.58 8.00 18.66
CA GLY A 95 1.47 8.48 20.04
C GLY A 95 1.07 9.95 20.17
N LYS A 96 0.69 10.61 19.09
CA LYS A 96 0.38 12.05 19.07
C LYS A 96 -1.11 12.36 19.08
N PHE A 97 -1.98 11.39 18.72
CA PHE A 97 -3.42 11.62 18.68
C PHE A 97 -4.00 11.70 20.09
N ASP A 98 -4.78 12.76 20.35
CA ASP A 98 -5.45 12.95 21.63
C ASP A 98 -6.79 12.19 21.65
N TRP A 99 -6.75 10.96 22.12
CA TRP A 99 -7.90 10.07 22.23
C TRP A 99 -8.97 10.61 23.19
N GLU A 100 -8.56 11.33 24.24
CA GLU A 100 -9.49 11.88 25.24
C GLU A 100 -10.22 13.11 24.69
N ALA A 101 -9.49 14.05 24.07
CA ALA A 101 -10.09 15.25 23.49
C ALA A 101 -11.00 14.94 22.30
N SER A 102 -10.81 13.79 21.64
CA SER A 102 -11.70 13.30 20.59
C SER A 102 -13.13 13.03 21.11
N GLY A 103 -13.25 12.42 22.30
CA GLY A 103 -14.53 12.00 22.88
C GLY A 103 -15.22 10.84 22.16
N LYS A 104 -14.63 10.32 21.07
CA LYS A 104 -15.23 9.28 20.21
C LYS A 104 -14.78 7.86 20.54
N PHE A 105 -13.84 7.67 21.49
CA PHE A 105 -13.14 6.41 21.73
C PHE A 105 -13.24 5.91 23.17
N ALA A 106 -14.47 5.83 23.70
CA ALA A 106 -14.77 5.36 25.07
C ALA A 106 -14.00 4.07 25.43
N SER A 107 -13.86 3.16 24.48
CA SER A 107 -13.14 1.91 24.69
C SER A 107 -11.63 2.04 24.97
N LEU A 108 -11.04 3.22 24.74
CA LEU A 108 -9.66 3.56 25.08
C LEU A 108 -9.57 4.44 26.34
N THR A 109 -10.55 5.36 26.49
CA THR A 109 -10.52 6.43 27.49
C THR A 109 -11.22 6.06 28.78
N GLU A 110 -12.28 5.21 28.71
CA GLU A 110 -13.01 4.78 29.89
C GLU A 110 -12.42 3.51 30.53
N PRO A 111 -12.73 3.28 31.84
CA PRO A 111 -12.35 2.05 32.51
C PRO A 111 -12.91 0.81 31.82
N ASN A 112 -12.04 -0.12 31.44
CA ASN A 112 -12.42 -1.35 30.75
C ASN A 112 -12.75 -2.47 31.76
N PRO A 113 -14.01 -2.93 31.85
CA PRO A 113 -14.39 -3.95 32.82
C PRO A 113 -13.70 -5.29 32.62
N SER A 114 -13.42 -5.67 31.36
CA SER A 114 -12.75 -6.94 31.03
C SER A 114 -11.23 -6.88 31.27
N TYR A 115 -10.69 -5.70 31.60
CA TYR A 115 -9.27 -5.51 31.91
C TYR A 115 -9.09 -4.73 33.23
N HIS A 116 -9.70 -5.25 34.30
CA HIS A 116 -9.59 -4.74 35.67
C HIS A 116 -9.91 -3.24 35.85
N GLY A 117 -10.77 -2.67 35.04
CA GLY A 117 -11.12 -1.25 35.10
C GLY A 117 -10.04 -0.29 34.61
N VAL A 118 -9.06 -0.77 33.83
CA VAL A 118 -8.00 0.08 33.27
C VAL A 118 -8.54 0.95 32.15
N SER A 119 -8.22 2.26 32.18
CA SER A 119 -8.30 3.16 31.05
C SER A 119 -6.95 3.11 30.32
N PHE A 120 -6.95 2.72 29.03
CA PHE A 120 -5.71 2.54 28.26
C PHE A 120 -4.98 3.86 28.04
N THR A 121 -5.67 4.97 27.82
CA THR A 121 -5.06 6.30 27.68
C THR A 121 -4.32 6.71 28.95
N LYS A 122 -4.93 6.49 30.12
CA LYS A 122 -4.30 6.84 31.41
C LYS A 122 -3.14 5.91 31.79
N ALA A 123 -3.25 4.63 31.47
CA ALA A 123 -2.25 3.64 31.85
C ALA A 123 -1.06 3.59 30.88
N CYS A 124 -1.28 3.83 29.59
CA CYS A 124 -0.30 3.58 28.52
C CYS A 124 0.09 4.84 27.74
N GLY A 125 -0.61 5.97 27.97
CA GLY A 125 -0.28 7.25 27.32
C GLY A 125 -0.17 7.13 25.80
N PRO A 126 1.00 7.49 25.22
CA PRO A 126 1.21 7.48 23.76
C PRO A 126 1.08 6.12 23.08
N ALA A 127 1.07 5.03 23.84
CA ALA A 127 0.94 3.66 23.30
C ALA A 127 -0.43 3.03 23.58
N ALA A 128 -1.44 3.84 23.88
CA ALA A 128 -2.76 3.37 24.30
C ALA A 128 -3.43 2.45 23.25
N PHE A 129 -3.38 2.81 22.00
CA PHE A 129 -4.04 2.09 20.91
C PHE A 129 -3.38 0.72 20.68
N VAL A 130 -2.07 0.68 20.47
CA VAL A 130 -1.35 -0.59 20.22
C VAL A 130 -1.34 -1.48 21.45
N THR A 131 -1.29 -0.92 22.67
CA THR A 131 -1.37 -1.72 23.90
C THR A 131 -2.74 -2.36 24.04
N LYS A 132 -3.83 -1.63 23.75
CA LYS A 132 -5.17 -2.21 23.76
C LYS A 132 -5.32 -3.34 22.75
N ILE A 133 -4.80 -3.18 21.54
CA ILE A 133 -4.79 -4.27 20.54
C ILE A 133 -4.11 -5.52 21.10
N ARG A 134 -2.95 -5.37 21.73
CA ARG A 134 -2.21 -6.49 22.31
C ARG A 134 -2.90 -7.10 23.54
N ALA A 135 -3.41 -6.25 24.43
CA ALA A 135 -3.99 -6.69 25.70
C ALA A 135 -5.38 -7.31 25.54
N ILE A 136 -6.14 -6.92 24.53
CA ILE A 136 -7.51 -7.39 24.31
C ILE A 136 -7.60 -8.22 23.03
N LEU A 137 -7.43 -7.59 21.86
CA LEU A 137 -7.69 -8.28 20.59
C LEU A 137 -6.76 -9.47 20.38
N LEU A 138 -5.46 -9.29 20.57
CA LEU A 138 -4.49 -10.39 20.42
C LEU A 138 -4.74 -11.49 21.45
N ARG A 139 -4.99 -11.13 22.69
CA ARG A 139 -5.26 -12.10 23.78
C ARG A 139 -6.53 -12.89 23.52
N ASP A 140 -7.63 -12.19 23.15
CA ASP A 140 -8.95 -12.80 23.05
C ASP A 140 -9.12 -13.61 21.76
N THR A 141 -8.50 -13.20 20.66
CA THR A 141 -8.52 -13.93 19.38
C THR A 141 -7.43 -14.97 19.25
N GLY A 142 -6.34 -14.83 20.01
CA GLY A 142 -5.16 -15.71 19.90
C GLY A 142 -4.41 -15.57 18.57
N ALA A 143 -4.66 -14.50 17.80
CA ALA A 143 -4.08 -14.26 16.47
C ALA A 143 -2.62 -13.80 16.55
N THR A 144 -1.76 -14.56 17.24
CA THR A 144 -0.34 -14.25 17.38
C THR A 144 0.44 -14.74 16.17
N ILE A 145 1.44 -13.95 15.77
CA ILE A 145 2.35 -14.34 14.69
C ILE A 145 3.27 -15.50 15.13
N SER A 146 3.56 -16.44 14.23
CA SER A 146 4.50 -17.50 14.52
C SER A 146 5.93 -16.97 14.65
N PRO A 147 6.77 -17.58 15.53
CA PRO A 147 8.19 -17.18 15.64
C PRO A 147 8.95 -17.28 14.31
N VAL A 148 8.64 -18.28 13.48
CA VAL A 148 9.27 -18.46 12.16
C VAL A 148 8.89 -17.32 11.23
N SER A 149 7.61 -16.92 11.19
CA SER A 149 7.16 -15.76 10.39
C SER A 149 7.81 -14.47 10.87
N SER A 150 7.93 -14.27 12.19
CA SER A 150 8.64 -13.11 12.76
C SER A 150 10.10 -13.06 12.34
N PHE A 151 10.78 -14.20 12.36
CA PHE A 151 12.17 -14.32 11.93
C PHE A 151 12.33 -13.95 10.44
N ILE A 152 11.45 -14.47 9.57
CA ILE A 152 11.45 -14.12 8.14
C ILE A 152 11.26 -12.61 7.94
N PHE A 153 10.34 -11.97 8.66
CA PHE A 153 10.13 -10.54 8.55
C PHE A 153 11.31 -9.71 9.08
N LEU A 154 11.96 -10.14 10.16
CA LEU A 154 13.17 -9.48 10.67
C LEU A 154 14.30 -9.53 9.64
N GLN A 155 14.55 -10.70 9.05
CA GLN A 155 15.53 -10.83 7.95
C GLN A 155 15.15 -9.95 6.74
N GLY A 156 13.86 -9.90 6.40
CA GLY A 156 13.38 -9.04 5.32
C GLY A 156 13.60 -7.55 5.60
N LEU A 157 13.44 -7.12 6.84
CA LEU A 157 13.68 -5.73 7.25
C LEU A 157 15.15 -5.31 7.10
N GLU A 158 16.11 -6.20 7.39
CA GLU A 158 17.54 -5.91 7.26
C GLU A 158 17.94 -5.50 5.84
N THR A 159 17.26 -6.01 4.83
CA THR A 159 17.54 -5.72 3.41
C THR A 159 16.48 -4.85 2.75
N LEU A 160 15.50 -4.35 3.50
CA LEU A 160 14.36 -3.62 2.95
C LEU A 160 14.78 -2.42 2.09
N SER A 161 15.67 -1.58 2.61
CA SER A 161 16.13 -0.38 1.90
C SER A 161 16.80 -0.71 0.58
N LEU A 162 17.72 -1.68 0.58
CA LEU A 162 18.43 -2.14 -0.62
C LEU A 162 17.48 -2.70 -1.69
N ARG A 163 16.47 -3.47 -1.23
CA ARG A 163 15.48 -4.05 -2.15
C ARG A 163 14.56 -2.99 -2.72
N VAL A 164 14.02 -2.10 -1.88
CA VAL A 164 13.10 -1.04 -2.33
C VAL A 164 13.78 -0.08 -3.28
N GLU A 165 15.01 0.33 -3.01
CA GLU A 165 15.81 1.15 -3.92
C GLU A 165 15.94 0.48 -5.29
N ARG A 166 16.27 -0.81 -5.33
CA ARG A 166 16.38 -1.56 -6.58
C ARG A 166 15.02 -1.72 -7.29
N HIS A 167 13.95 -1.99 -6.54
CA HIS A 167 12.59 -2.04 -7.10
C HIS A 167 12.24 -0.73 -7.80
N VAL A 168 12.48 0.40 -7.15
CA VAL A 168 12.18 1.74 -7.69
C VAL A 168 13.04 2.05 -8.91
N GLU A 169 14.36 1.80 -8.85
CA GLU A 169 15.27 2.00 -9.98
C GLU A 169 14.80 1.22 -11.22
N ASN A 170 14.48 -0.05 -11.03
CA ASN A 170 14.00 -0.91 -12.12
C ASN A 170 12.64 -0.43 -12.65
N ALA A 171 11.72 -0.08 -11.75
CA ALA A 171 10.39 0.39 -12.12
C ALA A 171 10.45 1.66 -12.97
N LEU A 172 11.24 2.64 -12.57
CA LEU A 172 11.38 3.89 -13.33
C LEU A 172 11.92 3.65 -14.76
N LYS A 173 12.83 2.70 -14.94
CA LYS A 173 13.31 2.32 -16.28
C LYS A 173 12.21 1.68 -17.13
N VAL A 174 11.41 0.78 -16.52
CA VAL A 174 10.27 0.15 -17.21
C VAL A 174 9.19 1.16 -17.53
N VAL A 175 8.84 2.05 -16.58
CA VAL A 175 7.88 3.15 -16.78
C VAL A 175 8.30 4.02 -17.96
N GLN A 176 9.57 4.43 -18.00
CA GLN A 176 10.10 5.25 -19.09
C GLN A 176 10.05 4.52 -20.44
N TYR A 177 10.38 3.24 -20.47
CA TYR A 177 10.28 2.41 -21.67
C TYR A 177 8.83 2.31 -22.17
N LEU A 178 7.91 1.95 -21.28
CA LEU A 178 6.49 1.80 -21.62
C LEU A 178 5.85 3.11 -22.04
N ASN A 179 6.17 4.21 -21.38
CA ASN A 179 5.61 5.53 -21.68
C ASN A 179 5.99 6.03 -23.09
N ASN A 180 7.09 5.53 -23.65
CA ASN A 180 7.55 5.84 -25.02
C ASN A 180 7.21 4.73 -26.04
N HIS A 181 6.57 3.64 -25.59
CA HIS A 181 6.34 2.49 -26.46
C HIS A 181 5.11 2.70 -27.37
N PRO A 182 5.19 2.47 -28.70
CA PRO A 182 4.12 2.78 -29.63
C PRO A 182 2.83 1.97 -29.42
N GLN A 183 2.90 0.81 -28.77
CA GLN A 183 1.75 -0.04 -28.45
C GLN A 183 1.11 0.26 -27.08
N VAL A 184 1.64 1.22 -26.32
CA VAL A 184 1.10 1.65 -25.02
C VAL A 184 0.28 2.93 -25.23
N GLU A 185 -0.90 2.98 -24.64
CA GLU A 185 -1.77 4.17 -24.66
C GLU A 185 -1.42 5.10 -23.50
N LYS A 186 -1.26 4.54 -22.30
CA LYS A 186 -1.04 5.29 -21.08
C LYS A 186 -0.30 4.46 -20.04
N VAL A 187 0.55 5.12 -19.26
CA VAL A 187 1.18 4.55 -18.07
C VAL A 187 0.66 5.31 -16.85
N HIS A 188 0.13 4.59 -15.88
CA HIS A 188 -0.34 5.14 -14.62
C HIS A 188 0.76 5.01 -13.57
N HIS A 189 1.66 5.99 -13.58
CA HIS A 189 2.72 6.10 -12.58
C HIS A 189 2.98 7.58 -12.30
N PRO A 190 3.14 8.00 -11.04
CA PRO A 190 3.23 9.41 -10.70
C PRO A 190 4.42 10.14 -11.34
N SER A 191 5.52 9.43 -11.64
CA SER A 191 6.70 10.03 -12.30
C SER A 191 6.45 10.49 -13.74
N VAL A 192 5.43 9.97 -14.40
CA VAL A 192 5.04 10.33 -15.78
C VAL A 192 3.63 10.93 -15.86
N SER A 193 3.04 11.24 -14.71
CA SER A 193 1.72 11.88 -14.64
C SER A 193 1.75 13.24 -15.31
N THR A 194 0.70 13.55 -16.07
CA THR A 194 0.48 14.88 -16.66
C THR A 194 -0.34 15.81 -15.75
N ASP A 195 -0.87 15.27 -14.64
CA ASP A 195 -1.59 16.05 -13.64
C ASP A 195 -0.60 16.82 -12.76
N PRO A 196 -0.67 18.18 -12.74
CA PRO A 196 0.22 19.00 -11.92
C PRO A 196 0.15 18.68 -10.43
N VAL A 197 -1.03 18.33 -9.92
CA VAL A 197 -1.21 17.97 -8.50
C VAL A 197 -0.45 16.69 -8.18
N GLN A 198 -0.59 15.66 -9.00
CA GLN A 198 0.15 14.40 -8.82
C GLN A 198 1.67 14.60 -8.94
N GLN A 199 2.12 15.49 -9.83
CA GLN A 199 3.54 15.81 -9.94
C GLN A 199 4.09 16.50 -8.69
N GLU A 200 3.34 17.45 -8.11
CA GLU A 200 3.73 18.12 -6.87
C GLU A 200 3.75 17.18 -5.68
N LEU A 201 2.71 16.36 -5.52
CA LEU A 201 2.63 15.36 -4.46
C LEU A 201 3.76 14.32 -4.57
N TYR A 202 4.06 13.88 -5.80
CA TYR A 202 5.16 12.95 -6.03
C TYR A 202 6.51 13.56 -5.64
N LYS A 203 6.79 14.80 -6.00
CA LYS A 203 8.01 15.50 -5.59
C LYS A 203 8.08 15.69 -4.07
N LYS A 204 6.94 15.97 -3.43
CA LYS A 204 6.85 16.20 -1.99
C LYS A 204 7.10 14.91 -1.19
N TYR A 205 6.44 13.82 -1.55
CA TYR A 205 6.46 12.59 -0.75
C TYR A 205 7.49 11.57 -1.21
N PHE A 206 7.92 11.63 -2.47
CA PHE A 206 8.82 10.65 -3.08
C PHE A 206 10.07 11.27 -3.70
N PRO A 207 10.88 12.02 -2.94
CA PRO A 207 12.08 12.67 -3.47
C PRO A 207 13.11 11.68 -4.03
N ASN A 208 13.10 10.44 -3.53
CA ASN A 208 13.98 9.35 -3.97
C ASN A 208 13.30 8.40 -4.97
N GLY A 209 12.20 8.85 -5.59
CA GLY A 209 11.35 8.01 -6.43
C GLY A 209 10.43 7.10 -5.62
N GLY A 210 9.45 6.53 -6.28
CA GLY A 210 8.49 5.64 -5.63
C GLY A 210 7.58 4.97 -6.65
N GLY A 211 6.90 3.90 -6.20
CA GLY A 211 5.98 3.15 -7.02
C GLY A 211 6.67 2.13 -7.93
N SER A 212 6.87 0.92 -7.43
CA SER A 212 7.30 -0.22 -8.26
C SER A 212 6.14 -1.11 -8.68
N ILE A 213 4.91 -0.72 -8.29
CA ILE A 213 3.66 -1.37 -8.65
C ILE A 213 2.83 -0.32 -9.36
N PHE A 214 2.49 -0.56 -10.61
CA PHE A 214 1.78 0.42 -11.42
C PHE A 214 1.01 -0.28 -12.53
N THR A 215 0.13 0.46 -13.21
CA THR A 215 -0.62 -0.05 -14.37
C THR A 215 -0.23 0.68 -15.65
N PHE A 216 -0.50 0.03 -16.75
CA PHE A 216 -0.47 0.64 -18.07
C PHE A 216 -1.57 0.07 -18.96
N GLU A 217 -1.95 0.82 -19.96
CA GLU A 217 -2.97 0.47 -20.94
C GLU A 217 -2.27 0.14 -22.27
N ILE A 218 -2.47 -1.07 -22.77
CA ILE A 218 -1.98 -1.47 -24.08
C ILE A 218 -3.01 -1.10 -25.16
N LYS A 219 -2.56 -0.72 -26.36
CA LYS A 219 -3.47 -0.46 -27.48
C LYS A 219 -4.20 -1.72 -27.90
N GLY A 220 -5.50 -1.72 -27.81
CA GLY A 220 -6.37 -2.83 -28.17
C GLY A 220 -7.41 -3.15 -27.09
N ASP A 221 -7.87 -4.37 -27.07
CA ASP A 221 -8.91 -4.87 -26.19
C ASP A 221 -8.36 -5.75 -25.05
N ALA A 222 -9.28 -6.32 -24.27
CA ALA A 222 -8.94 -7.23 -23.17
C ALA A 222 -8.20 -8.49 -23.65
N GLN A 223 -8.51 -8.97 -24.86
CA GLN A 223 -7.84 -10.17 -25.38
C GLN A 223 -6.39 -9.88 -25.70
N LYS A 224 -6.09 -8.71 -26.26
CA LYS A 224 -4.72 -8.30 -26.54
C LYS A 224 -3.90 -8.10 -25.27
N ALA A 225 -4.53 -7.62 -24.19
CA ALA A 225 -3.86 -7.54 -22.89
C ALA A 225 -3.52 -8.93 -22.34
N LYS A 226 -4.41 -9.90 -22.47
CA LYS A 226 -4.15 -11.29 -22.08
C LYS A 226 -3.06 -11.92 -22.93
N ASP A 227 -3.14 -11.77 -24.24
CA ASP A 227 -2.14 -12.29 -25.17
C ASP A 227 -0.75 -11.71 -24.87
N PHE A 228 -0.67 -10.43 -24.50
CA PHE A 228 0.58 -9.83 -24.05
C PHE A 228 1.12 -10.52 -22.79
N ILE A 229 0.27 -10.73 -21.78
CA ILE A 229 0.66 -11.37 -20.52
C ILE A 229 1.13 -12.80 -20.75
N ASP A 230 0.42 -13.56 -21.57
CA ASP A 230 0.71 -14.97 -21.85
C ASP A 230 2.04 -15.17 -22.62
N ASN A 231 2.50 -14.14 -23.32
CA ASN A 231 3.80 -14.14 -24.03
C ASN A 231 4.97 -13.60 -23.21
N LEU A 232 4.77 -13.23 -21.93
CA LEU A 232 5.87 -12.78 -21.08
C LEU A 232 6.62 -13.96 -20.48
N GLU A 233 7.93 -13.98 -20.68
CA GLU A 233 8.82 -15.01 -20.14
C GLU A 233 9.39 -14.65 -18.77
N LEU A 234 9.66 -13.35 -18.53
CA LEU A 234 10.31 -12.88 -17.30
C LEU A 234 9.34 -12.66 -16.15
N PHE A 235 8.13 -12.21 -16.46
CA PHE A 235 7.12 -11.89 -15.47
C PHE A 235 6.28 -13.12 -15.12
N SER A 236 6.14 -13.40 -13.83
CA SER A 236 5.23 -14.45 -13.37
C SER A 236 3.80 -13.92 -13.27
N LEU A 237 2.86 -14.64 -13.87
CA LEU A 237 1.43 -14.36 -13.69
C LEU A 237 1.00 -14.80 -12.30
N LEU A 238 0.90 -13.85 -11.39
CA LEU A 238 0.55 -14.09 -9.99
C LEU A 238 -0.13 -12.86 -9.39
N ALA A 239 -1.29 -13.07 -8.76
CA ALA A 239 -2.05 -12.03 -8.06
C ALA A 239 -1.40 -11.65 -6.72
N ASN A 240 -0.14 -11.27 -6.75
CA ASN A 240 0.63 -10.70 -5.63
C ASN A 240 1.33 -9.42 -6.09
N VAL A 241 2.01 -8.75 -5.17
CA VAL A 241 2.80 -7.53 -5.42
C VAL A 241 3.99 -7.47 -4.47
N ALA A 242 4.98 -6.64 -4.80
CA ALA A 242 6.12 -6.36 -3.92
C ALA A 242 7.01 -7.58 -3.63
N ASP A 243 6.98 -8.56 -4.51
CA ASP A 243 7.91 -9.69 -4.50
C ASP A 243 9.23 -9.27 -5.16
N VAL A 244 10.34 -9.87 -4.75
CA VAL A 244 11.64 -9.72 -5.45
C VAL A 244 11.58 -10.18 -6.91
N LYS A 245 10.61 -11.02 -7.26
CA LYS A 245 10.28 -11.39 -8.64
C LYS A 245 9.37 -10.34 -9.27
N SER A 246 9.50 -10.16 -10.57
CA SER A 246 8.58 -9.35 -11.34
C SER A 246 7.28 -10.10 -11.61
N LEU A 247 6.16 -9.47 -11.30
CA LEU A 247 4.82 -10.05 -11.39
C LEU A 247 3.95 -9.23 -12.33
N VAL A 248 3.02 -9.91 -12.99
CA VAL A 248 2.03 -9.32 -13.89
C VAL A 248 0.66 -9.89 -13.62
N ILE A 249 -0.37 -9.06 -13.74
CA ILE A 249 -1.77 -9.51 -13.78
C ILE A 249 -2.59 -8.65 -14.75
N HIS A 250 -3.75 -9.20 -15.13
CA HIS A 250 -4.87 -8.48 -15.73
C HIS A 250 -5.87 -8.15 -14.60
N PRO A 251 -5.94 -6.92 -14.07
CA PRO A 251 -6.74 -6.61 -12.88
C PRO A 251 -8.21 -6.99 -13.02
N ALA A 252 -8.84 -6.65 -14.16
CA ALA A 252 -10.25 -6.88 -14.40
C ALA A 252 -10.67 -8.37 -14.32
N THR A 253 -9.78 -9.31 -14.62
CA THR A 253 -10.10 -10.76 -14.57
C THR A 253 -9.48 -11.48 -13.38
N THR A 254 -8.76 -10.78 -12.51
CA THR A 254 -8.09 -11.38 -11.35
C THR A 254 -8.53 -10.70 -10.05
N THR A 255 -7.84 -9.66 -9.63
CA THR A 255 -8.07 -8.99 -8.34
C THR A 255 -9.38 -8.22 -8.27
N HIS A 256 -9.95 -7.81 -9.39
CA HIS A 256 -11.20 -7.04 -9.49
C HIS A 256 -12.29 -7.80 -10.28
N SER A 257 -12.18 -9.11 -10.37
CA SER A 257 -13.13 -9.96 -11.13
C SER A 257 -14.57 -9.95 -10.58
N GLN A 258 -14.77 -9.41 -9.38
CA GLN A 258 -16.09 -9.25 -8.74
C GLN A 258 -16.74 -7.90 -9.07
N CYS A 259 -16.00 -6.96 -9.65
CA CYS A 259 -16.49 -5.63 -9.99
C CYS A 259 -17.26 -5.69 -11.34
N THR A 260 -18.29 -4.87 -11.45
CA THR A 260 -18.97 -4.59 -12.71
C THR A 260 -18.05 -3.73 -13.63
N GLU A 261 -18.39 -3.65 -14.91
CA GLU A 261 -17.64 -2.80 -15.85
C GLU A 261 -17.66 -1.32 -15.43
N GLU A 262 -18.77 -0.84 -14.89
CA GLU A 262 -18.91 0.53 -14.39
C GLU A 262 -18.02 0.78 -13.18
N GLU A 263 -18.01 -0.14 -12.21
CA GLU A 263 -17.14 -0.07 -11.03
C GLU A 263 -15.64 -0.16 -11.40
N LEU A 264 -15.28 -0.92 -12.42
CA LEU A 264 -13.91 -0.98 -12.92
C LEU A 264 -13.49 0.36 -13.55
N LEU A 265 -14.35 0.95 -14.36
CA LEU A 265 -14.09 2.25 -14.99
C LEU A 265 -13.98 3.38 -13.94
N ASP A 266 -14.82 3.38 -12.91
CA ASP A 266 -14.75 4.32 -11.79
C ASP A 266 -13.43 4.20 -11.02
N GLN A 267 -12.85 3.01 -10.97
CA GLN A 267 -11.53 2.75 -10.39
C GLN A 267 -10.38 2.99 -11.37
N GLY A 268 -10.66 3.47 -12.58
CA GLY A 268 -9.67 3.72 -13.62
C GLY A 268 -9.08 2.44 -14.24
N ILE A 269 -9.80 1.30 -14.13
CA ILE A 269 -9.39 0.01 -14.69
C ILE A 269 -10.16 -0.22 -15.99
N LYS A 270 -9.49 -0.12 -17.12
CA LYS A 270 -10.04 -0.43 -18.42
C LYS A 270 -9.84 -1.90 -18.78
N PRO A 271 -10.59 -2.45 -19.78
CA PRO A 271 -10.41 -3.82 -20.24
C PRO A 271 -8.99 -4.17 -20.72
N ASN A 272 -8.24 -3.17 -21.20
CA ASN A 272 -6.86 -3.31 -21.68
C ASN A 272 -5.80 -2.92 -20.64
N THR A 273 -6.18 -2.78 -19.37
CA THR A 273 -5.26 -2.42 -18.27
C THR A 273 -4.47 -3.64 -17.79
N ILE A 274 -3.17 -3.48 -17.69
CA ILE A 274 -2.23 -4.48 -17.16
C ILE A 274 -1.54 -3.88 -15.93
N ARG A 275 -1.44 -4.64 -14.84
CA ARG A 275 -0.68 -4.25 -13.64
C ARG A 275 0.65 -4.99 -13.58
N LEU A 276 1.72 -4.24 -13.35
CA LEU A 276 3.05 -4.76 -13.10
C LEU A 276 3.45 -4.53 -11.64
N SER A 277 4.15 -5.49 -11.07
CA SER A 277 4.93 -5.35 -9.85
C SER A 277 6.37 -5.67 -10.18
N ILE A 278 7.21 -4.64 -10.21
CA ILE A 278 8.59 -4.75 -10.70
C ILE A 278 9.50 -5.30 -9.61
N GLY A 279 10.20 -6.37 -9.91
CA GLY A 279 11.15 -7.04 -9.03
C GLY A 279 12.55 -6.42 -9.01
N THR A 280 13.42 -7.02 -8.22
CA THR A 280 14.80 -6.56 -8.05
C THR A 280 15.74 -7.02 -9.17
N CYS A 281 15.42 -8.10 -9.89
CA CYS A 281 16.27 -8.75 -10.90
C CYS A 281 15.90 -8.45 -12.35
N LEU A 282 15.12 -7.40 -12.63
CA LEU A 282 14.56 -7.13 -13.95
C LEU A 282 15.62 -6.90 -15.05
N LEU A 283 16.75 -6.32 -14.72
CA LEU A 283 17.74 -5.87 -15.71
C LEU A 283 18.90 -6.84 -15.91
N TYR A 284 18.99 -7.86 -15.10
CA TYR A 284 20.08 -8.86 -15.17
C TYR A 284 19.48 -10.27 -15.11
N THR A 285 18.78 -10.65 -16.14
CA THR A 285 18.58 -12.06 -16.42
C THR A 285 19.82 -12.61 -17.12
N SER A 286 20.94 -12.63 -16.41
CA SER A 286 21.89 -13.68 -16.69
C SER A 286 21.21 -14.95 -16.19
N PRO A 287 20.90 -15.92 -17.07
CA PRO A 287 20.34 -17.18 -16.61
C PRO A 287 21.29 -17.73 -15.55
N SER A 288 20.73 -18.11 -14.41
CA SER A 288 21.49 -18.82 -13.39
C SER A 288 22.18 -19.99 -14.08
N PRO A 289 23.40 -20.37 -13.67
CA PRO A 289 24.04 -21.59 -14.20
C PRO A 289 23.15 -22.85 -14.10
N ARG A 290 22.09 -22.81 -13.28
CA ARG A 290 21.05 -23.85 -13.20
C ARG A 290 20.05 -23.77 -14.36
N ASP A 291 19.77 -22.57 -14.88
CA ASP A 291 18.82 -22.37 -15.99
C ASP A 291 19.47 -22.64 -17.35
N MET A 292 20.78 -22.57 -17.44
CA MET A 292 21.55 -22.90 -18.66
C MET A 292 21.66 -24.40 -18.94
N ARG A 293 21.10 -25.27 -18.08
CA ARG A 293 21.16 -26.74 -18.23
C ARG A 293 19.83 -27.37 -18.68
N ARG A 294 18.93 -26.59 -19.23
CA ARG A 294 17.70 -27.11 -19.88
C ARG A 294 17.76 -26.98 -21.38
#